data_cb3e52d0f32aeeea2419318d4b7a2ea6
#
_entry.id   cb3e52d0f32aeeea2419318d4b7a2ea6
#
_cell.length_a   1.000
_cell.length_b   1.000
_cell.length_c   1.000
_cell.angle_alpha   90.00
_cell.angle_beta   90.00
_cell.angle_gamma   90.00
#
_symmetry.space_group_name_H-M   'P 1'
#
loop_
_entity.id
_entity.type
_entity.pdbx_description
1 polymer ?
#
loop_
_entity_poly.entity_id
_entity_poly.type
_entity_poly.pdbx_seq_one_letter_code
_entity_poly.pdbx_strand_id
1 'polypeptide(L)'
;MTTPTEFLPPIAPLDEALRKRLQHVIDHKTKPPGSLGQLEALALQIGLIQRTEQPRVQRPAMILFAGDHGIAVEGVSPYPQSVTAQMVANFLAGGAAINAFSGVAQSELEIVDAGVASPLPASERLVSLPIGRGTRNFAVEPAMTRDDAMAALAAGAARVRHHAALGTNVIGFGEMGIANTSAAACLMSRLLDVPIDACVGRGTGLDDQGLAHKRAVLARALSRHSHAIAPLDVLATFGGFEIAMMTGAYLAAASERMTILVDGFISTSALLVAERLAPGVRDYCVFSHASHEAGHRRMLEHFGAKPLLALDLRLGEGTGAALALPLVRAAAAFLAEMASFESAGVDNRDA
;
A
#
# COMPACT_ATOMS: atom_id res chain seq x y z
N MET A 1 13.72 -24.60 0.21
CA MET A 1 12.49 -23.77 0.14
C MET A 1 12.94 -22.33 0.15
N THR A 2 12.81 -21.63 -0.96
CA THR A 2 13.21 -20.23 -1.12
C THR A 2 12.35 -19.34 -0.22
N THR A 3 12.96 -18.48 0.55
CA THR A 3 12.26 -17.50 1.39
C THR A 3 12.21 -16.16 0.68
N PRO A 4 11.21 -15.29 0.93
CA PRO A 4 11.15 -13.95 0.31
C PRO A 4 12.42 -13.14 0.52
N THR A 5 13.15 -13.36 1.60
CA THR A 5 14.41 -12.69 1.94
C THR A 5 15.60 -13.12 1.07
N GLU A 6 15.49 -14.22 0.31
CA GLU A 6 16.58 -14.70 -0.55
C GLU A 6 16.72 -13.88 -1.85
N PHE A 7 15.67 -13.19 -2.29
CA PHE A 7 15.74 -12.37 -3.51
C PHE A 7 15.66 -10.86 -3.24
N LEU A 8 15.54 -10.45 -1.96
CA LEU A 8 15.50 -9.03 -1.57
C LEU A 8 16.69 -8.72 -0.65
N PRO A 9 17.34 -7.56 -0.85
CA PRO A 9 18.29 -7.04 0.13
C PRO A 9 17.60 -6.84 1.49
N PRO A 10 18.35 -6.95 2.61
CA PRO A 10 17.78 -6.69 3.92
C PRO A 10 17.32 -5.25 4.05
N ILE A 11 16.19 -5.03 4.74
CA ILE A 11 15.68 -3.70 5.05
C ILE A 11 16.56 -3.11 6.14
N ALA A 12 17.23 -2.01 5.83
CA ALA A 12 18.10 -1.32 6.78
C ALA A 12 17.27 -0.54 7.81
N PRO A 13 17.59 -0.56 9.10
CA PRO A 13 16.96 0.32 10.07
C PRO A 13 17.22 1.79 9.76
N LEU A 14 16.35 2.68 10.21
CA LEU A 14 16.57 4.11 10.13
C LEU A 14 17.70 4.53 11.09
N ASP A 15 18.47 5.55 10.71
CA ASP A 15 19.66 6.00 11.44
C ASP A 15 19.26 6.91 12.61
N GLU A 16 19.36 6.40 13.84
CA GLU A 16 19.03 7.15 15.06
C GLU A 16 20.04 8.29 15.36
N ALA A 17 21.27 8.20 14.88
CA ALA A 17 22.23 9.31 15.03
C ALA A 17 21.82 10.50 14.14
N LEU A 18 21.35 10.22 12.93
CA LEU A 18 20.81 11.24 12.03
C LEU A 18 19.51 11.86 12.57
N ARG A 19 18.69 11.09 13.30
CA ARG A 19 17.43 11.57 13.89
C ARG A 19 17.62 12.82 14.74
N LYS A 20 18.62 12.84 15.62
CA LYS A 20 18.91 13.99 16.50
C LYS A 20 19.26 15.24 15.69
N ARG A 21 20.06 15.08 14.63
CA ARG A 21 20.45 16.18 13.75
C ARG A 21 19.26 16.73 12.98
N LEU A 22 18.44 15.85 12.37
CA LEU A 22 17.23 16.26 11.66
C LEU A 22 16.24 16.97 12.58
N GLN A 23 16.01 16.45 13.78
CA GLN A 23 15.14 17.10 14.77
C GLN A 23 15.66 18.50 15.12
N HIS A 24 16.96 18.64 15.34
CA HIS A 24 17.57 19.95 15.59
C HIS A 24 17.31 20.93 14.42
N VAL A 25 17.51 20.50 13.16
CA VAL A 25 17.22 21.32 11.98
C VAL A 25 15.75 21.73 11.93
N ILE A 26 14.82 20.79 12.21
CA ILE A 26 13.38 21.05 12.21
C ILE A 26 13.00 22.08 13.28
N ASP A 27 13.53 21.95 14.48
CA ASP A 27 13.20 22.81 15.61
C ASP A 27 13.71 24.25 15.44
N HIS A 28 14.80 24.43 14.67
CA HIS A 28 15.42 25.75 14.42
C HIS A 28 14.95 26.44 13.13
N LYS A 29 13.99 25.86 12.39
CA LYS A 29 13.32 26.57 11.30
C LYS A 29 12.51 27.78 11.84
N THR A 30 12.36 28.84 11.02
CA THR A 30 11.67 30.10 11.39
C THR A 30 10.18 29.89 11.72
N LYS A 31 9.91 29.10 12.73
CA LYS A 31 8.57 28.73 13.20
C LYS A 31 8.61 28.33 14.67
N PRO A 32 7.51 28.47 15.42
CA PRO A 32 7.43 27.86 16.74
C PRO A 32 7.61 26.32 16.65
N PRO A 33 8.39 25.69 17.56
CA PRO A 33 8.51 24.24 17.57
C PRO A 33 7.13 23.54 17.62
N GLY A 34 6.95 22.50 16.81
CA GLY A 34 5.70 21.73 16.75
C GLY A 34 4.56 22.39 15.96
N SER A 35 4.71 23.63 15.49
CA SER A 35 3.60 24.38 14.87
C SER A 35 3.12 23.83 13.51
N LEU A 36 3.93 23.03 12.82
CA LEU A 36 3.53 22.34 11.59
C LEU A 36 2.98 20.92 11.85
N GLY A 37 2.89 20.50 13.12
CA GLY A 37 2.22 19.27 13.53
C GLY A 37 2.76 18.03 12.81
N GLN A 38 1.91 17.27 12.13
CA GLN A 38 2.30 16.02 11.43
C GLN A 38 3.34 16.23 10.32
N LEU A 39 3.41 17.42 9.71
CA LEU A 39 4.40 17.68 8.65
C LEU A 39 5.83 17.66 9.19
N GLU A 40 6.07 18.00 10.46
CA GLU A 40 7.38 17.90 11.09
C GLU A 40 7.82 16.44 11.26
N ALA A 41 6.92 15.60 11.76
CA ALA A 41 7.18 14.17 11.88
C ALA A 41 7.39 13.50 10.51
N LEU A 42 6.62 13.91 9.49
CA LEU A 42 6.76 13.43 8.12
C LEU A 42 8.11 13.87 7.52
N ALA A 43 8.51 15.12 7.70
CA ALA A 43 9.80 15.64 7.25
C ALA A 43 10.97 14.90 7.89
N LEU A 44 10.89 14.64 9.21
CA LEU A 44 11.86 13.84 9.94
C LEU A 44 11.97 12.43 9.34
N GLN A 45 10.82 11.75 9.11
CA GLN A 45 10.80 10.41 8.54
C GLN A 45 11.41 10.39 7.12
N ILE A 46 11.04 11.33 6.24
CA ILE A 46 11.59 11.41 4.88
C ILE A 46 13.10 11.66 4.93
N GLY A 47 13.58 12.58 5.79
CA GLY A 47 14.99 12.85 5.99
C GLY A 47 15.78 11.62 6.45
N LEU A 48 15.21 10.81 7.35
CA LEU A 48 15.79 9.54 7.81
C LEU A 48 15.82 8.48 6.69
N ILE A 49 14.72 8.34 5.94
CA ILE A 49 14.64 7.41 4.81
C ILE A 49 15.70 7.74 3.77
N GLN A 50 15.81 9.01 3.38
CA GLN A 50 16.75 9.47 2.35
C GLN A 50 18.18 9.75 2.89
N ARG A 51 18.38 9.65 4.21
CA ARG A 51 19.66 9.93 4.90
C ARG A 51 20.22 11.33 4.58
N THR A 52 19.37 12.35 4.62
CA THR A 52 19.76 13.71 4.27
C THR A 52 18.95 14.77 5.04
N GLU A 53 19.55 15.91 5.29
CA GLU A 53 18.87 17.10 5.81
C GLU A 53 18.17 17.91 4.70
N GLN A 54 18.39 17.52 3.43
CA GLN A 54 17.80 18.17 2.25
C GLN A 54 17.03 17.13 1.40
N PRO A 55 15.98 16.53 1.94
CA PRO A 55 15.22 15.54 1.20
C PRO A 55 14.49 16.16 0.00
N ARG A 56 14.28 15.35 -1.03
CA ARG A 56 13.57 15.75 -2.24
C ARG A 56 12.62 14.65 -2.70
N VAL A 57 11.52 15.03 -3.33
CA VAL A 57 10.63 14.10 -4.03
C VAL A 57 11.06 14.04 -5.49
N GLN A 58 11.61 12.90 -5.90
CA GLN A 58 12.13 12.69 -7.24
C GLN A 58 11.35 11.59 -7.94
N ARG A 59 10.86 11.87 -9.17
CA ARG A 59 10.14 10.94 -10.02
C ARG A 59 9.13 10.05 -9.29
N PRO A 60 8.20 10.64 -8.49
CA PRO A 60 7.25 9.83 -7.73
C PRO A 60 6.41 8.99 -8.67
N ALA A 61 6.09 7.76 -8.24
CA ALA A 61 5.31 6.81 -9.03
C ALA A 61 4.18 6.20 -8.21
N MET A 62 3.06 5.94 -8.89
CA MET A 62 1.96 5.10 -8.42
C MET A 62 1.95 3.83 -9.26
N ILE A 63 1.97 2.65 -8.64
CA ILE A 63 1.82 1.38 -9.34
C ILE A 63 0.48 0.77 -8.94
N LEU A 64 -0.40 0.57 -9.91
CA LEU A 64 -1.68 -0.08 -9.73
C LEU A 64 -1.56 -1.54 -10.20
N PHE A 65 -1.77 -2.48 -9.29
CA PHE A 65 -1.80 -3.90 -9.58
C PHE A 65 -3.25 -4.37 -9.74
N ALA A 66 -3.55 -5.07 -10.83
CA ALA A 66 -4.90 -5.60 -11.11
C ALA A 66 -4.89 -7.13 -11.10
N GLY A 67 -5.88 -7.73 -10.42
CA GLY A 67 -6.02 -9.19 -10.36
C GLY A 67 -7.41 -9.62 -9.93
N ASP A 68 -7.87 -10.74 -10.43
CA ASP A 68 -9.18 -11.29 -10.12
C ASP A 68 -9.14 -12.35 -9.01
N HIS A 69 -10.23 -12.43 -8.25
CA HIS A 69 -10.37 -13.32 -7.10
C HIS A 69 -11.44 -14.38 -7.34
N GLY A 70 -11.06 -15.65 -7.24
CA GLY A 70 -12.00 -16.77 -7.39
C GLY A 70 -13.12 -16.78 -6.35
N ILE A 71 -12.92 -16.16 -5.18
CA ILE A 71 -13.95 -16.02 -4.15
C ILE A 71 -15.17 -15.19 -4.62
N ALA A 72 -15.06 -14.46 -5.72
CA ALA A 72 -16.17 -13.68 -6.29
C ALA A 72 -17.38 -14.55 -6.65
N VAL A 73 -17.17 -15.83 -6.99
CA VAL A 73 -18.25 -16.77 -7.30
C VAL A 73 -19.16 -17.07 -6.11
N GLU A 74 -18.70 -16.81 -4.88
CA GLU A 74 -19.48 -16.95 -3.66
C GLU A 74 -20.47 -15.78 -3.42
N GLY A 75 -20.56 -14.81 -4.31
CA GLY A 75 -21.48 -13.68 -4.16
C GLY A 75 -21.09 -12.68 -3.04
N VAL A 76 -19.79 -12.56 -2.74
CA VAL A 76 -19.25 -11.66 -1.69
C VAL A 76 -19.03 -10.22 -2.17
N SER A 77 -19.39 -9.92 -3.41
CA SER A 77 -19.35 -8.58 -4.02
C SER A 77 -20.62 -8.32 -4.82
N PRO A 78 -21.16 -7.09 -4.85
CA PRO A 78 -22.33 -6.75 -5.65
C PRO A 78 -21.99 -6.60 -7.15
N TYR A 79 -20.70 -6.48 -7.50
CA TYR A 79 -20.25 -6.32 -8.88
C TYR A 79 -19.76 -7.64 -9.48
N PRO A 80 -20.03 -7.87 -10.78
CA PRO A 80 -19.50 -9.02 -11.49
C PRO A 80 -17.99 -8.88 -11.70
N GLN A 81 -17.28 -10.00 -11.78
CA GLN A 81 -15.82 -10.05 -11.96
C GLN A 81 -15.34 -9.33 -13.23
N SER A 82 -16.17 -9.29 -14.28
CA SER A 82 -15.85 -8.56 -15.52
C SER A 82 -15.50 -7.08 -15.34
N VAL A 83 -15.94 -6.47 -14.23
CA VAL A 83 -15.63 -5.07 -13.89
C VAL A 83 -14.13 -4.87 -13.70
N THR A 84 -13.38 -5.86 -13.23
CA THR A 84 -11.92 -5.76 -13.12
C THR A 84 -11.27 -5.42 -14.47
N ALA A 85 -11.56 -6.20 -15.51
CA ALA A 85 -11.01 -5.94 -16.83
C ALA A 85 -11.49 -4.61 -17.44
N GLN A 86 -12.76 -4.24 -17.20
CA GLN A 86 -13.32 -2.96 -17.64
C GLN A 86 -12.60 -1.78 -16.98
N MET A 87 -12.28 -1.89 -15.68
CA MET A 87 -11.53 -0.86 -14.97
C MET A 87 -10.09 -0.79 -15.46
N VAL A 88 -9.43 -1.90 -15.75
CA VAL A 88 -8.09 -1.86 -16.38
C VAL A 88 -8.14 -1.11 -17.71
N ALA A 89 -9.12 -1.37 -18.56
CA ALA A 89 -9.30 -0.64 -19.81
C ALA A 89 -9.52 0.87 -19.55
N ASN A 90 -10.28 1.24 -18.52
CA ASN A 90 -10.51 2.62 -18.12
C ASN A 90 -9.23 3.30 -17.61
N PHE A 91 -8.39 2.62 -16.80
CA PHE A 91 -7.08 3.13 -16.37
C PHE A 91 -6.17 3.41 -17.56
N LEU A 92 -6.13 2.51 -18.53
CA LEU A 92 -5.31 2.66 -19.74
C LEU A 92 -5.79 3.81 -20.62
N ALA A 93 -7.11 4.06 -20.64
CA ALA A 93 -7.73 5.20 -21.31
C ALA A 93 -7.57 6.54 -20.58
N GLY A 94 -7.13 6.52 -19.32
CA GLY A 94 -6.95 7.74 -18.52
C GLY A 94 -8.23 8.26 -17.85
N GLY A 95 -9.28 7.43 -17.75
CA GLY A 95 -10.62 7.84 -17.32
C GLY A 95 -10.93 7.64 -15.83
N ALA A 96 -10.04 7.05 -15.05
CA ALA A 96 -10.29 6.74 -13.65
C ALA A 96 -9.81 7.83 -12.68
N ALA A 97 -10.24 7.75 -11.43
CA ALA A 97 -9.85 8.70 -10.38
C ALA A 97 -8.33 8.74 -10.18
N ILE A 98 -7.67 7.58 -10.16
CA ILE A 98 -6.21 7.52 -10.01
C ILE A 98 -5.49 8.24 -11.14
N ASN A 99 -5.99 8.20 -12.38
CA ASN A 99 -5.40 8.94 -13.49
C ASN A 99 -5.43 10.45 -13.24
N ALA A 100 -6.61 10.97 -12.83
CA ALA A 100 -6.79 12.38 -12.53
C ALA A 100 -5.89 12.83 -11.36
N PHE A 101 -5.87 12.03 -10.27
CA PHE A 101 -5.12 12.40 -9.06
C PHE A 101 -3.61 12.25 -9.24
N SER A 102 -3.15 11.24 -9.98
CA SER A 102 -1.74 11.12 -10.35
C SER A 102 -1.27 12.30 -11.20
N GLY A 103 -2.12 12.78 -12.12
CA GLY A 103 -1.85 13.98 -12.90
C GLY A 103 -1.69 15.23 -12.03
N VAL A 104 -2.62 15.47 -11.10
CA VAL A 104 -2.54 16.58 -10.13
C VAL A 104 -1.31 16.46 -9.22
N ALA A 105 -1.02 15.26 -8.75
CA ALA A 105 0.14 14.97 -7.91
C ALA A 105 1.48 14.97 -8.67
N GLN A 106 1.46 15.05 -10.00
CA GLN A 106 2.64 14.96 -10.86
C GLN A 106 3.44 13.69 -10.57
N SER A 107 2.74 12.55 -10.51
CA SER A 107 3.32 11.21 -10.37
C SER A 107 3.12 10.40 -11.65
N GLU A 108 4.10 9.56 -11.96
CA GLU A 108 3.95 8.52 -12.96
C GLU A 108 2.89 7.51 -12.49
N LEU A 109 2.06 6.99 -13.40
CA LEU A 109 1.10 5.93 -13.10
C LEU A 109 1.42 4.72 -13.98
N GLU A 110 1.76 3.62 -13.35
CA GLU A 110 1.98 2.33 -13.99
C GLU A 110 0.81 1.38 -13.68
N ILE A 111 0.31 0.69 -14.71
CA ILE A 111 -0.75 -0.31 -14.60
C ILE A 111 -0.14 -1.68 -14.83
N VAL A 112 -0.32 -2.60 -13.86
CA VAL A 112 0.23 -3.95 -13.88
C VAL A 112 -0.91 -4.97 -13.86
N ASP A 113 -0.97 -5.83 -14.88
CA ASP A 113 -1.78 -7.04 -14.84
C ASP A 113 -1.06 -8.10 -14.01
N ALA A 114 -1.56 -8.35 -12.81
CA ALA A 114 -1.07 -9.39 -11.90
C ALA A 114 -1.78 -10.74 -12.11
N GLY A 115 -2.94 -10.73 -12.77
CA GLY A 115 -3.74 -11.92 -13.01
C GLY A 115 -5.22 -11.63 -13.16
N VAL A 116 -5.57 -10.81 -14.13
CA VAL A 116 -6.96 -10.58 -14.52
C VAL A 116 -7.47 -11.79 -15.29
N ALA A 117 -8.68 -12.29 -14.96
CA ALA A 117 -9.23 -13.50 -15.54
C ALA A 117 -9.66 -13.31 -17.00
N SER A 118 -10.22 -12.16 -17.32
CA SER A 118 -10.67 -11.80 -18.66
C SER A 118 -9.52 -11.29 -19.52
N PRO A 119 -9.55 -11.47 -20.84
CA PRO A 119 -8.57 -10.89 -21.74
C PRO A 119 -8.53 -9.35 -21.60
N LEU A 120 -7.33 -8.80 -21.54
CA LEU A 120 -7.10 -7.36 -21.51
C LEU A 120 -6.72 -6.80 -22.88
N PRO A 121 -7.01 -5.53 -23.16
CA PRO A 121 -6.58 -4.91 -24.41
C PRO A 121 -5.04 -4.84 -24.47
N ALA A 122 -4.48 -5.09 -25.64
CA ALA A 122 -3.06 -4.85 -25.88
C ALA A 122 -2.76 -3.35 -25.76
N SER A 123 -1.79 -3.00 -24.91
CA SER A 123 -1.39 -1.61 -24.67
C SER A 123 0.05 -1.54 -24.21
N GLU A 124 0.81 -0.60 -24.76
CA GLU A 124 2.18 -0.30 -24.29
C GLU A 124 2.19 0.28 -22.87
N ARG A 125 1.02 0.76 -22.38
CA ARG A 125 0.85 1.29 -21.03
C ARG A 125 0.53 0.20 -20.00
N LEU A 126 0.33 -1.06 -20.44
CA LEU A 126 0.03 -2.19 -19.55
C LEU A 126 1.28 -3.04 -19.40
N VAL A 127 1.75 -3.15 -18.17
CA VAL A 127 2.77 -4.13 -17.80
C VAL A 127 2.09 -5.47 -17.53
N SER A 128 2.20 -6.41 -18.45
CA SER A 128 1.55 -7.72 -18.33
C SER A 128 2.50 -8.71 -17.65
N LEU A 129 2.16 -9.07 -16.40
CA LEU A 129 2.91 -10.02 -15.56
C LEU A 129 1.96 -11.00 -14.86
N PRO A 130 0.96 -11.58 -15.55
CA PRO A 130 -0.05 -12.40 -14.89
C PRO A 130 0.57 -13.68 -14.31
N ILE A 131 0.31 -13.93 -13.03
CA ILE A 131 0.68 -15.20 -12.37
C ILE A 131 -0.30 -16.31 -12.78
N GLY A 132 -1.55 -15.94 -12.98
CA GLY A 132 -2.62 -16.83 -13.44
C GLY A 132 -3.80 -16.01 -13.94
N ARG A 133 -4.88 -16.68 -14.36
CA ARG A 133 -6.13 -16.01 -14.79
C ARG A 133 -7.12 -15.93 -13.62
N GLY A 134 -6.83 -15.05 -12.67
CA GLY A 134 -7.52 -14.98 -11.39
C GLY A 134 -7.05 -16.07 -10.42
N THR A 135 -7.24 -15.84 -9.12
CA THR A 135 -6.95 -16.86 -8.10
C THR A 135 -8.02 -17.94 -8.07
N ARG A 136 -7.76 -19.04 -7.38
CA ARG A 136 -8.78 -20.02 -7.03
C ARG A 136 -9.71 -19.47 -5.94
N ASN A 137 -10.86 -20.15 -5.75
CA ASN A 137 -11.82 -19.83 -4.70
C ASN A 137 -11.33 -20.34 -3.33
N PHE A 138 -10.90 -19.46 -2.48
CA PHE A 138 -10.40 -19.86 -1.16
C PHE A 138 -11.49 -20.30 -0.17
N ALA A 139 -12.76 -20.24 -0.52
CA ALA A 139 -13.81 -20.96 0.23
C ALA A 139 -13.72 -22.47 0.05
N VAL A 140 -13.06 -22.94 -1.02
CA VAL A 140 -12.95 -24.36 -1.40
C VAL A 140 -11.52 -24.88 -1.22
N GLU A 141 -10.52 -24.15 -1.76
CA GLU A 141 -9.10 -24.50 -1.76
C GLU A 141 -8.24 -23.24 -1.63
N PRO A 142 -6.93 -23.30 -1.33
CA PRO A 142 -6.08 -22.12 -1.28
C PRO A 142 -6.15 -21.26 -2.55
N ALA A 143 -6.15 -19.93 -2.42
CA ALA A 143 -6.26 -18.98 -3.52
C ALA A 143 -5.18 -19.20 -4.61
N MET A 144 -3.98 -19.54 -4.19
CA MET A 144 -2.82 -19.78 -5.05
C MET A 144 -1.88 -20.80 -4.39
N THR A 145 -0.92 -21.31 -5.15
CA THR A 145 0.16 -22.12 -4.57
C THR A 145 1.17 -21.20 -3.86
N ARG A 146 2.01 -21.79 -3.01
CA ARG A 146 3.13 -21.05 -2.40
C ARG A 146 4.11 -20.53 -3.45
N ASP A 147 4.33 -21.27 -4.52
CA ASP A 147 5.21 -20.88 -5.62
C ASP A 147 4.60 -19.71 -6.43
N ASP A 148 3.28 -19.71 -6.65
CA ASP A 148 2.57 -18.58 -7.26
C ASP A 148 2.72 -17.31 -6.40
N ALA A 149 2.55 -17.45 -5.07
CA ALA A 149 2.71 -16.32 -4.16
C ALA A 149 4.15 -15.78 -4.20
N MET A 150 5.16 -16.65 -4.23
CA MET A 150 6.57 -16.25 -4.35
C MET A 150 6.86 -15.59 -5.70
N ALA A 151 6.29 -16.09 -6.80
CA ALA A 151 6.43 -15.48 -8.12
C ALA A 151 5.78 -14.09 -8.16
N ALA A 152 4.60 -13.92 -7.56
CA ALA A 152 3.92 -12.63 -7.44
C ALA A 152 4.74 -11.63 -6.61
N LEU A 153 5.26 -12.03 -5.43
CA LEU A 153 6.16 -11.18 -4.64
C LEU A 153 7.38 -10.72 -5.48
N ALA A 154 8.02 -11.65 -6.19
CA ALA A 154 9.19 -11.34 -7.03
C ALA A 154 8.85 -10.38 -8.17
N ALA A 155 7.68 -10.54 -8.82
CA ALA A 155 7.21 -9.65 -9.87
C ALA A 155 6.96 -8.23 -9.36
N GLY A 156 6.27 -8.07 -8.22
CA GLY A 156 6.05 -6.78 -7.58
C GLY A 156 7.36 -6.09 -7.18
N ALA A 157 8.30 -6.84 -6.59
CA ALA A 157 9.63 -6.35 -6.24
C ALA A 157 10.42 -5.88 -7.49
N ALA A 158 10.31 -6.60 -8.61
CA ALA A 158 10.98 -6.22 -9.85
C ALA A 158 10.45 -4.90 -10.41
N ARG A 159 9.14 -4.60 -10.27
CA ARG A 159 8.59 -3.30 -10.70
C ARG A 159 9.16 -2.14 -9.88
N VAL A 160 9.25 -2.32 -8.57
CA VAL A 160 9.87 -1.30 -7.70
C VAL A 160 11.33 -1.05 -8.08
N ARG A 161 12.13 -2.11 -8.30
CA ARG A 161 13.52 -1.95 -8.72
C ARG A 161 13.65 -1.24 -10.07
N HIS A 162 12.72 -1.49 -10.99
CA HIS A 162 12.65 -0.74 -12.25
C HIS A 162 12.52 0.76 -11.99
N HIS A 163 11.57 1.17 -11.15
CA HIS A 163 11.38 2.58 -10.78
C HIS A 163 12.59 3.14 -10.00
N ALA A 164 13.21 2.34 -9.10
CA ALA A 164 14.43 2.72 -8.41
C ALA A 164 15.57 3.06 -9.39
N ALA A 165 15.77 2.23 -10.39
CA ALA A 165 16.79 2.45 -11.45
C ALA A 165 16.52 3.72 -12.26
N LEU A 166 15.25 4.18 -12.35
CA LEU A 166 14.88 5.45 -12.98
C LEU A 166 15.03 6.66 -12.06
N GLY A 167 15.38 6.44 -10.77
CA GLY A 167 15.58 7.51 -9.78
C GLY A 167 14.32 7.86 -8.99
N THR A 168 13.30 7.02 -8.98
CA THR A 168 12.13 7.18 -8.10
C THR A 168 12.53 6.96 -6.65
N ASN A 169 12.13 7.88 -5.76
CA ASN A 169 12.39 7.78 -4.32
C ASN A 169 11.12 7.90 -3.45
N VAL A 170 9.96 8.12 -4.08
CA VAL A 170 8.64 8.10 -3.44
C VAL A 170 7.72 7.25 -4.31
N ILE A 171 7.07 6.26 -3.71
CA ILE A 171 6.23 5.31 -4.44
C ILE A 171 4.95 5.01 -3.67
N GLY A 172 3.84 4.85 -4.36
CA GLY A 172 2.57 4.42 -3.78
C GLY A 172 1.99 3.23 -4.54
N PHE A 173 1.16 2.44 -3.87
CA PHE A 173 0.56 1.24 -4.44
C PHE A 173 -0.96 1.31 -4.41
N GLY A 174 -1.55 1.12 -5.60
CA GLY A 174 -2.97 0.93 -5.81
C GLY A 174 -3.32 -0.49 -6.22
N GLU A 175 -4.58 -0.79 -6.21
CA GLU A 175 -5.08 -2.12 -6.56
C GLU A 175 -6.41 -2.04 -7.31
N MET A 176 -6.72 -3.10 -8.07
CA MET A 176 -8.02 -3.34 -8.66
C MET A 176 -8.31 -4.83 -8.72
N GLY A 177 -9.39 -5.26 -8.07
CA GLY A 177 -9.84 -6.66 -8.12
C GLY A 177 -11.20 -6.83 -7.47
N ILE A 178 -12.19 -7.26 -8.23
CA ILE A 178 -13.51 -7.52 -7.65
C ILE A 178 -13.42 -8.63 -6.60
N ALA A 179 -13.99 -8.38 -5.42
CA ALA A 179 -13.96 -9.22 -4.23
C ALA A 179 -12.64 -9.21 -3.42
N ASN A 180 -11.64 -8.40 -3.76
CA ASN A 180 -10.36 -8.33 -3.05
C ASN A 180 -10.49 -7.87 -1.57
N THR A 181 -11.53 -7.11 -1.22
CA THR A 181 -11.84 -6.78 0.19
C THR A 181 -12.10 -8.02 1.04
N SER A 182 -12.54 -9.13 0.43
CA SER A 182 -12.70 -10.42 1.11
C SER A 182 -11.35 -11.05 1.44
N ALA A 183 -10.41 -11.01 0.49
CA ALA A 183 -9.03 -11.44 0.69
C ALA A 183 -8.37 -10.61 1.80
N ALA A 184 -8.44 -9.27 1.71
CA ALA A 184 -7.88 -8.35 2.71
C ALA A 184 -8.45 -8.60 4.13
N ALA A 185 -9.76 -8.85 4.25
CA ALA A 185 -10.40 -9.16 5.53
C ALA A 185 -9.90 -10.50 6.13
N CYS A 186 -9.70 -11.54 5.31
CA CYS A 186 -9.15 -12.82 5.77
C CYS A 186 -7.68 -12.71 6.16
N LEU A 187 -6.86 -11.98 5.39
CA LEU A 187 -5.47 -11.69 5.72
C LEU A 187 -5.37 -10.97 7.07
N MET A 188 -6.16 -9.90 7.24
CA MET A 188 -6.22 -9.16 8.51
C MET A 188 -6.65 -10.05 9.68
N SER A 189 -7.75 -10.79 9.52
CA SER A 189 -8.27 -11.67 10.57
C SER A 189 -7.22 -12.69 11.01
N ARG A 190 -6.55 -13.33 10.07
CA ARG A 190 -5.57 -14.39 10.37
C ARG A 190 -4.27 -13.84 10.95
N LEU A 191 -3.75 -12.73 10.40
CA LEU A 191 -2.46 -12.19 10.83
C LEU A 191 -2.52 -11.37 12.13
N LEU A 192 -3.69 -10.82 12.45
CA LEU A 192 -3.90 -10.06 13.70
C LEU A 192 -4.63 -10.85 14.78
N ASP A 193 -5.06 -12.07 14.47
CA ASP A 193 -5.92 -12.88 15.36
C ASP A 193 -7.19 -12.12 15.81
N VAL A 194 -7.86 -11.49 14.85
CA VAL A 194 -9.07 -10.69 15.08
C VAL A 194 -10.28 -11.41 14.47
N PRO A 195 -11.44 -11.46 15.16
CA PRO A 195 -12.65 -12.05 14.58
C PRO A 195 -13.00 -11.45 13.22
N ILE A 196 -13.39 -12.31 12.26
CA ILE A 196 -13.69 -11.88 10.87
C ILE A 196 -14.77 -10.80 10.83
N ASP A 197 -15.74 -10.84 11.71
CA ASP A 197 -16.81 -9.83 11.80
C ASP A 197 -16.29 -8.40 12.03
N ALA A 198 -15.13 -8.29 12.65
CA ALA A 198 -14.45 -7.01 12.89
C ALA A 198 -13.56 -6.56 11.72
N CYS A 199 -13.33 -7.45 10.74
CA CYS A 199 -12.51 -7.18 9.56
C CYS A 199 -13.33 -6.86 8.31
N VAL A 200 -14.59 -7.35 8.25
CA VAL A 200 -15.43 -7.27 7.06
C VAL A 200 -16.21 -5.97 7.03
N GLY A 201 -16.01 -5.18 5.98
CA GLY A 201 -16.82 -4.02 5.64
C GLY A 201 -17.80 -4.30 4.49
N ARG A 202 -18.59 -3.26 4.13
CA ARG A 202 -19.56 -3.34 3.02
C ARG A 202 -18.89 -3.37 1.65
N GLY A 203 -17.57 -3.14 1.59
CA GLY A 203 -16.85 -3.05 0.32
C GLY A 203 -17.47 -1.99 -0.60
N THR A 204 -17.76 -2.40 -1.83
CA THR A 204 -18.34 -1.54 -2.87
C THR A 204 -19.87 -1.28 -2.70
N GLY A 205 -20.46 -1.60 -1.55
CA GLY A 205 -21.85 -1.21 -1.25
C GLY A 205 -22.82 -2.36 -1.00
N LEU A 206 -22.39 -3.46 -0.38
CA LEU A 206 -23.29 -4.53 0.06
C LEU A 206 -24.36 -4.00 1.04
N ASP A 207 -25.59 -4.48 0.88
CA ASP A 207 -26.65 -4.31 1.87
C ASP A 207 -26.41 -5.20 3.10
N ASP A 208 -27.33 -5.18 4.06
CA ASP A 208 -27.18 -5.95 5.31
C ASP A 208 -27.20 -7.46 5.08
N GLN A 209 -27.99 -7.94 4.13
CA GLN A 209 -28.07 -9.35 3.77
C GLN A 209 -26.77 -9.81 3.08
N GLY A 210 -26.26 -9.04 2.13
CA GLY A 210 -24.99 -9.31 1.45
C GLY A 210 -23.81 -9.27 2.41
N LEU A 211 -23.80 -8.32 3.36
CA LEU A 211 -22.78 -8.25 4.40
C LEU A 211 -22.80 -9.49 5.32
N ALA A 212 -23.98 -9.92 5.76
CA ALA A 212 -24.13 -11.13 6.58
C ALA A 212 -23.69 -12.39 5.81
N HIS A 213 -24.06 -12.49 4.53
CA HIS A 213 -23.61 -13.57 3.65
C HIS A 213 -22.09 -13.58 3.49
N LYS A 214 -21.49 -12.44 3.18
CA LYS A 214 -20.02 -12.30 3.07
C LYS A 214 -19.31 -12.76 4.35
N ARG A 215 -19.77 -12.34 5.52
CA ARG A 215 -19.22 -12.77 6.82
C ARG A 215 -19.28 -14.29 6.98
N ALA A 216 -20.43 -14.90 6.68
CA ALA A 216 -20.61 -16.35 6.77
C ALA A 216 -19.68 -17.13 5.81
N VAL A 217 -19.51 -16.67 4.58
CA VAL A 217 -18.57 -17.26 3.61
C VAL A 217 -17.15 -17.20 4.13
N LEU A 218 -16.69 -16.02 4.58
CA LEU A 218 -15.32 -15.83 5.04
C LEU A 218 -15.02 -16.57 6.35
N ALA A 219 -15.99 -16.67 7.28
CA ALA A 219 -15.85 -17.48 8.48
C ALA A 219 -15.64 -18.96 8.16
N ARG A 220 -16.40 -19.53 7.22
CA ARG A 220 -16.22 -20.90 6.74
C ARG A 220 -14.85 -21.10 6.08
N ALA A 221 -14.41 -20.15 5.26
CA ALA A 221 -13.10 -20.22 4.61
C ALA A 221 -11.95 -20.21 5.65
N LEU A 222 -12.00 -19.33 6.63
CA LEU A 222 -11.01 -19.28 7.72
C LEU A 222 -10.97 -20.56 8.57
N SER A 223 -12.14 -21.14 8.85
CA SER A 223 -12.24 -22.42 9.56
C SER A 223 -11.64 -23.56 8.75
N ARG A 224 -11.96 -23.63 7.44
CA ARG A 224 -11.43 -24.65 6.53
C ARG A 224 -9.91 -24.65 6.45
N HIS A 225 -9.31 -23.47 6.42
CA HIS A 225 -7.86 -23.28 6.30
C HIS A 225 -7.22 -22.87 7.63
N SER A 226 -7.68 -23.44 8.75
CA SER A 226 -7.15 -23.14 10.09
C SER A 226 -5.65 -23.42 10.25
N HIS A 227 -5.08 -24.27 9.42
CA HIS A 227 -3.66 -24.62 9.37
C HIS A 227 -2.75 -23.56 8.75
N ALA A 228 -3.30 -22.60 7.99
CA ALA A 228 -2.52 -21.50 7.40
C ALA A 228 -2.16 -20.49 8.49
N ILE A 229 -0.91 -20.50 8.97
CA ILE A 229 -0.41 -19.66 10.08
C ILE A 229 0.77 -18.80 9.66
N ALA A 230 1.75 -19.38 8.95
CA ALA A 230 2.91 -18.62 8.51
C ALA A 230 2.49 -17.55 7.49
N PRO A 231 3.07 -16.32 7.53
CA PRO A 231 2.59 -15.19 6.72
C PRO A 231 2.48 -15.49 5.23
N LEU A 232 3.45 -16.24 4.67
CA LEU A 232 3.42 -16.64 3.26
C LEU A 232 2.31 -17.66 2.97
N ASP A 233 2.04 -18.57 3.91
CA ASP A 233 0.94 -19.55 3.76
C ASP A 233 -0.43 -18.87 3.88
N VAL A 234 -0.54 -17.87 4.75
CA VAL A 234 -1.74 -17.03 4.87
C VAL A 234 -1.97 -16.25 3.59
N LEU A 235 -0.91 -15.66 3.01
CA LEU A 235 -0.98 -14.96 1.72
C LEU A 235 -1.40 -15.90 0.59
N ALA A 236 -0.77 -17.07 0.48
CA ALA A 236 -1.11 -18.07 -0.55
C ALA A 236 -2.54 -18.59 -0.42
N THR A 237 -3.02 -18.72 0.82
CA THR A 237 -4.36 -19.27 1.10
C THR A 237 -5.47 -18.27 0.81
N PHE A 238 -5.33 -17.01 1.25
CA PHE A 238 -6.43 -16.03 1.24
C PHE A 238 -6.17 -14.80 0.37
N GLY A 239 -4.94 -14.62 -0.13
CA GLY A 239 -4.54 -13.43 -0.87
C GLY A 239 -5.10 -13.35 -2.29
N GLY A 240 -4.61 -12.35 -3.03
CA GLY A 240 -4.78 -12.14 -4.44
C GLY A 240 -3.42 -11.99 -5.12
N PHE A 241 -3.35 -12.16 -6.43
CA PHE A 241 -2.08 -11.96 -7.14
C PHE A 241 -1.61 -10.52 -7.05
N GLU A 242 -2.54 -9.55 -7.13
CA GLU A 242 -2.26 -8.12 -6.96
C GLU A 242 -1.81 -7.79 -5.52
N ILE A 243 -2.45 -8.40 -4.51
CA ILE A 243 -2.06 -8.23 -3.09
C ILE A 243 -0.66 -8.81 -2.84
N ALA A 244 -0.36 -9.98 -3.43
CA ALA A 244 0.95 -10.59 -3.34
C ALA A 244 2.03 -9.76 -4.05
N MET A 245 1.74 -9.20 -5.24
CA MET A 245 2.65 -8.27 -5.92
C MET A 245 2.88 -7.00 -5.09
N MET A 246 1.83 -6.40 -4.51
CA MET A 246 1.97 -5.27 -3.60
C MET A 246 2.84 -5.62 -2.39
N THR A 247 2.66 -6.81 -1.80
CA THR A 247 3.49 -7.28 -0.68
C THR A 247 4.97 -7.29 -1.06
N GLY A 248 5.32 -7.84 -2.22
CA GLY A 248 6.69 -7.83 -2.74
C GLY A 248 7.19 -6.42 -3.06
N ALA A 249 6.31 -5.56 -3.56
CA ALA A 249 6.61 -4.16 -3.84
C ALA A 249 6.92 -3.37 -2.55
N TYR A 250 6.17 -3.58 -1.45
CA TYR A 250 6.46 -2.99 -0.14
C TYR A 250 7.86 -3.38 0.36
N LEU A 251 8.18 -4.67 0.31
CA LEU A 251 9.48 -5.19 0.73
C LEU A 251 10.64 -4.56 -0.08
N ALA A 252 10.49 -4.52 -1.39
CA ALA A 252 11.50 -3.94 -2.27
C ALA A 252 11.66 -2.44 -2.06
N ALA A 253 10.56 -1.68 -1.96
CA ALA A 253 10.60 -0.24 -1.77
C ALA A 253 11.29 0.16 -0.46
N ALA A 254 11.06 -0.59 0.63
CA ALA A 254 11.79 -0.38 1.88
C ALA A 254 13.29 -0.73 1.74
N SER A 255 13.64 -1.82 1.04
CA SER A 255 15.06 -2.17 0.82
C SER A 255 15.79 -1.17 -0.07
N GLU A 256 15.09 -0.55 -1.04
CA GLU A 256 15.58 0.54 -1.89
C GLU A 256 15.50 1.92 -1.22
N ARG A 257 15.09 1.96 0.07
CA ARG A 257 14.98 3.21 0.85
C ARG A 257 14.06 4.25 0.24
N MET A 258 12.96 3.83 -0.34
CA MET A 258 11.91 4.73 -0.83
C MET A 258 10.96 5.13 0.28
N THR A 259 10.41 6.36 0.20
CA THR A 259 9.21 6.73 0.96
C THR A 259 8.00 6.07 0.32
N ILE A 260 7.27 5.27 1.09
CA ILE A 260 6.17 4.44 0.59
C ILE A 260 4.83 5.04 1.03
N LEU A 261 3.97 5.38 0.09
CA LEU A 261 2.61 5.87 0.34
C LEU A 261 1.66 4.69 0.44
N VAL A 262 1.12 4.46 1.64
CA VAL A 262 0.16 3.38 1.92
C VAL A 262 -1.24 3.92 1.67
N ASP A 263 -1.98 3.32 0.74
CA ASP A 263 -3.34 3.73 0.39
C ASP A 263 -4.37 3.28 1.45
N GLY A 264 -5.38 2.55 1.06
CA GLY A 264 -6.51 2.15 1.90
C GLY A 264 -6.39 0.73 2.47
N PHE A 265 -7.56 0.11 2.70
CA PHE A 265 -7.72 -1.16 3.40
C PHE A 265 -6.94 -2.32 2.74
N ILE A 266 -7.07 -2.50 1.42
CA ILE A 266 -6.44 -3.62 0.71
C ILE A 266 -4.92 -3.42 0.67
N SER A 267 -4.45 -2.23 0.33
CA SER A 267 -3.03 -1.89 0.31
C SER A 267 -2.38 -2.05 1.69
N THR A 268 -3.09 -1.66 2.77
CA THR A 268 -2.62 -1.88 4.15
C THR A 268 -2.59 -3.37 4.52
N SER A 269 -3.49 -4.21 3.97
CA SER A 269 -3.43 -5.66 4.19
C SER A 269 -2.20 -6.31 3.54
N ALA A 270 -1.78 -5.81 2.36
CA ALA A 270 -0.52 -6.23 1.73
C ALA A 270 0.70 -5.80 2.55
N LEU A 271 0.68 -4.56 3.10
CA LEU A 271 1.72 -4.11 4.05
C LEU A 271 1.76 -4.98 5.30
N LEU A 272 0.61 -5.40 5.83
CA LEU A 272 0.56 -6.29 7.00
C LEU A 272 1.28 -7.62 6.74
N VAL A 273 1.09 -8.20 5.55
CA VAL A 273 1.84 -9.39 5.15
C VAL A 273 3.34 -9.08 5.03
N ALA A 274 3.71 -7.97 4.40
CA ALA A 274 5.10 -7.56 4.22
C ALA A 274 5.81 -7.38 5.57
N GLU A 275 5.19 -6.72 6.53
CA GLU A 275 5.73 -6.51 7.89
C GLU A 275 5.91 -7.84 8.65
N ARG A 276 5.02 -8.82 8.45
CA ARG A 276 5.15 -10.16 9.03
C ARG A 276 6.26 -10.99 8.37
N LEU A 277 6.57 -10.71 7.10
CA LEU A 277 7.68 -11.37 6.39
C LEU A 277 9.03 -10.73 6.70
N ALA A 278 9.08 -9.40 6.82
CA ALA A 278 10.29 -8.64 7.13
C ALA A 278 9.96 -7.43 8.00
N PRO A 279 10.12 -7.54 9.33
CA PRO A 279 9.94 -6.41 10.23
C PRO A 279 10.82 -5.21 9.86
N GLY A 280 10.27 -3.99 10.01
CA GLY A 280 10.94 -2.74 9.67
C GLY A 280 10.49 -2.12 8.34
N VAL A 281 9.67 -2.80 7.52
CA VAL A 281 9.05 -2.21 6.32
C VAL A 281 8.24 -0.96 6.68
N ARG A 282 7.50 -1.00 7.80
CA ARG A 282 6.64 0.10 8.25
C ARG A 282 7.37 1.42 8.47
N ASP A 283 8.65 1.38 8.79
CA ASP A 283 9.45 2.59 9.06
C ASP A 283 9.61 3.46 7.81
N TYR A 284 9.44 2.85 6.63
CA TYR A 284 9.47 3.51 5.33
C TYR A 284 8.07 3.95 4.85
N CYS A 285 7.01 3.63 5.60
CA CYS A 285 5.62 3.82 5.20
C CYS A 285 5.03 5.11 5.75
N VAL A 286 4.34 5.85 4.87
CA VAL A 286 3.50 7.00 5.18
C VAL A 286 2.06 6.60 4.92
N PHE A 287 1.23 6.55 5.95
CA PHE A 287 -0.18 6.20 5.83
C PHE A 287 -0.96 7.40 5.28
N SER A 288 -1.47 7.24 4.07
CA SER A 288 -1.98 8.35 3.27
C SER A 288 -3.33 8.85 3.77
N HIS A 289 -4.27 7.95 4.06
CA HIS A 289 -5.58 8.37 4.51
C HIS A 289 -6.24 7.35 5.45
N ALA A 290 -7.19 7.82 6.26
CA ALA A 290 -8.12 6.95 6.97
C ALA A 290 -9.25 6.57 6.00
N SER A 291 -9.27 5.31 5.52
CA SER A 291 -10.37 4.82 4.70
C SER A 291 -11.62 4.58 5.56
N HIS A 292 -12.79 4.76 4.97
CA HIS A 292 -14.08 4.49 5.63
C HIS A 292 -14.38 2.98 5.81
N GLU A 293 -13.51 2.08 5.33
CA GLU A 293 -13.62 0.63 5.57
C GLU A 293 -13.33 0.29 7.04
N ALA A 294 -14.24 -0.48 7.65
CA ALA A 294 -14.19 -0.78 9.10
C ALA A 294 -12.89 -1.47 9.54
N GLY A 295 -12.38 -2.41 8.74
CA GLY A 295 -11.12 -3.11 9.03
C GLY A 295 -9.89 -2.21 8.95
N HIS A 296 -9.92 -1.15 8.15
CA HIS A 296 -8.75 -0.28 7.95
C HIS A 296 -8.34 0.43 9.25
N ARG A 297 -9.29 0.96 10.01
CA ARG A 297 -9.01 1.63 11.29
C ARG A 297 -8.23 0.73 12.24
N ARG A 298 -8.61 -0.54 12.36
CA ARG A 298 -7.90 -1.51 13.21
C ARG A 298 -6.48 -1.80 12.75
N MET A 299 -6.26 -1.86 11.43
CA MET A 299 -4.90 -2.00 10.92
C MET A 299 -4.06 -0.74 11.17
N LEU A 300 -4.64 0.46 11.03
CA LEU A 300 -3.97 1.71 11.41
C LEU A 300 -3.60 1.72 12.91
N GLU A 301 -4.51 1.28 13.78
CA GLU A 301 -4.24 1.12 15.22
C GLU A 301 -3.11 0.12 15.49
N HIS A 302 -3.13 -1.04 14.80
CA HIS A 302 -2.06 -2.04 14.90
C HIS A 302 -0.68 -1.48 14.53
N PHE A 303 -0.62 -0.67 13.47
CA PHE A 303 0.60 -0.01 13.06
C PHE A 303 0.96 1.22 13.90
N GLY A 304 0.10 1.68 14.82
CA GLY A 304 0.25 2.96 15.51
C GLY A 304 0.30 4.14 14.53
N ALA A 305 -0.40 4.01 13.40
CA ALA A 305 -0.34 4.94 12.28
C ALA A 305 -1.21 6.17 12.50
N LYS A 306 -0.71 7.31 12.04
CA LYS A 306 -1.45 8.58 11.95
C LYS A 306 -1.58 8.95 10.47
N PRO A 307 -2.71 8.64 9.83
CA PRO A 307 -2.90 8.97 8.42
C PRO A 307 -2.91 10.48 8.18
N LEU A 308 -2.42 10.90 7.00
CA LEU A 308 -2.33 12.32 6.64
C LEU A 308 -3.68 12.93 6.30
N LEU A 309 -4.61 12.15 5.74
CA LEU A 309 -5.90 12.60 5.24
C LEU A 309 -7.06 11.85 5.91
N ALA A 310 -8.16 12.56 6.13
CA ALA A 310 -9.45 12.02 6.57
C ALA A 310 -10.54 12.61 5.65
N LEU A 311 -10.78 11.97 4.51
CA LEU A 311 -11.68 12.42 3.44
C LEU A 311 -12.81 11.41 3.17
N ASP A 312 -13.03 10.46 4.07
CA ASP A 312 -14.03 9.38 3.95
C ASP A 312 -13.92 8.56 2.65
N LEU A 313 -12.71 8.48 2.07
CA LEU A 313 -12.45 7.71 0.86
C LEU A 313 -12.64 6.22 1.12
N ARG A 314 -13.20 5.51 0.10
CA ARG A 314 -13.39 4.06 0.10
C ARG A 314 -13.32 3.46 -1.31
N LEU A 315 -12.55 4.09 -2.20
CA LEU A 315 -12.46 3.70 -3.60
C LEU A 315 -11.36 2.65 -3.85
N GLY A 316 -10.18 2.82 -3.25
CA GLY A 316 -8.97 2.09 -3.61
C GLY A 316 -8.22 2.75 -4.77
N GLU A 317 -7.69 1.97 -5.68
CA GLU A 317 -6.92 2.39 -6.87
C GLU A 317 -5.60 3.11 -6.55
N GLY A 318 -5.23 3.33 -5.28
CA GLY A 318 -4.12 4.18 -4.88
C GLY A 318 -4.49 5.66 -4.78
N THR A 319 -5.79 5.98 -4.77
CA THR A 319 -6.29 7.37 -4.81
C THR A 319 -5.90 8.16 -3.58
N GLY A 320 -5.97 7.57 -2.39
CA GLY A 320 -5.52 8.22 -1.17
C GLY A 320 -4.01 8.48 -1.16
N ALA A 321 -3.22 7.54 -1.70
CA ALA A 321 -1.78 7.70 -1.84
C ALA A 321 -1.44 8.86 -2.78
N ALA A 322 -2.09 8.95 -3.94
CA ALA A 322 -1.89 10.05 -4.87
C ALA A 322 -2.25 11.41 -4.26
N LEU A 323 -3.37 11.50 -3.51
CA LEU A 323 -3.79 12.73 -2.83
C LEU A 323 -2.87 13.14 -1.67
N ALA A 324 -2.17 12.21 -1.04
CA ALA A 324 -1.21 12.50 0.03
C ALA A 324 0.16 12.98 -0.48
N LEU A 325 0.53 12.70 -1.73
CA LEU A 325 1.83 13.05 -2.30
C LEU A 325 2.17 14.55 -2.23
N PRO A 326 1.25 15.50 -2.47
CA PRO A 326 1.52 16.93 -2.27
C PRO A 326 1.96 17.28 -0.83
N LEU A 327 1.44 16.59 0.18
CA LEU A 327 1.85 16.78 1.58
C LEU A 327 3.28 16.24 1.82
N VAL A 328 3.64 15.14 1.18
CA VAL A 328 5.02 14.60 1.21
C VAL A 328 5.99 15.59 0.55
N ARG A 329 5.60 16.21 -0.57
CA ARG A 329 6.39 17.29 -1.20
C ARG A 329 6.56 18.48 -0.28
N ALA A 330 5.47 18.93 0.37
CA ALA A 330 5.51 20.04 1.30
C ALA A 330 6.42 19.76 2.51
N ALA A 331 6.36 18.55 3.06
CA ALA A 331 7.23 18.15 4.19
C ALA A 331 8.71 18.10 3.79
N ALA A 332 9.02 17.58 2.60
CA ALA A 332 10.39 17.56 2.08
C ALA A 332 10.91 18.97 1.82
N ALA A 333 10.12 19.84 1.18
CA ALA A 333 10.46 21.23 0.89
C ALA A 333 10.65 22.05 2.18
N PHE A 334 9.75 21.88 3.16
CA PHE A 334 9.87 22.51 4.46
C PHE A 334 11.24 22.21 5.12
N LEU A 335 11.66 20.95 5.16
CA LEU A 335 12.94 20.57 5.77
C LEU A 335 14.13 21.10 4.94
N ALA A 336 14.05 21.00 3.61
CA ALA A 336 15.17 21.37 2.74
C ALA A 336 15.32 22.89 2.54
N GLU A 337 14.22 23.64 2.38
CA GLU A 337 14.23 24.98 1.81
C GLU A 337 13.89 26.08 2.82
N MET A 338 13.13 25.77 3.89
CA MET A 338 12.77 26.78 4.87
C MET A 338 14.00 27.27 5.63
N ALA A 339 14.14 28.59 5.79
CA ALA A 339 15.24 29.19 6.52
C ALA A 339 15.24 28.84 8.02
N SER A 340 16.39 28.82 8.66
CA SER A 340 16.52 28.81 10.12
C SER A 340 16.40 30.24 10.67
N PHE A 341 16.15 30.37 11.97
CA PHE A 341 16.19 31.68 12.66
C PHE A 341 17.49 32.40 12.40
N GLU A 342 18.64 31.69 12.53
CA GLU A 342 19.97 32.20 12.27
C GLU A 342 20.15 32.67 10.84
N SER A 343 19.80 31.83 9.84
CA SER A 343 20.01 32.16 8.43
C SER A 343 19.10 33.27 7.91
N ALA A 344 17.96 33.49 8.56
CA ALA A 344 16.99 34.55 8.20
C ALA A 344 17.23 35.86 8.99
N GLY A 345 18.11 35.85 10.00
CA GLY A 345 18.30 37.01 10.89
C GLY A 345 17.05 37.34 11.69
N VAL A 346 16.24 36.35 12.03
CA VAL A 346 15.02 36.50 12.83
C VAL A 346 15.33 36.10 14.28
N ASP A 347 14.95 36.96 15.22
CA ASP A 347 15.15 36.68 16.65
C ASP A 347 14.35 35.42 17.07
N ASN A 348 15.01 34.57 17.84
CA ASN A 348 14.37 33.38 18.41
C ASN A 348 13.94 33.68 19.85
N ARG A 349 13.02 32.87 20.38
CA ARG A 349 12.47 32.97 21.74
C ARG A 349 13.53 32.96 22.85
N ASP A 350 14.69 32.35 22.57
CA ASP A 350 15.81 32.19 23.52
C ASP A 350 16.96 33.18 23.24
N ALA A 351 16.73 34.24 22.44
CA ALA A 351 17.73 35.27 22.11
C ALA A 351 17.70 36.44 23.11
#